data_03e650038f1285d34d50f5205baac2b6
#
_entry.id   03e650038f1285d34d50f5205baac2b6
#
_cell.length_a   1.000
_cell.length_b   1.000
_cell.length_c   1.000
_cell.angle_alpha   90.00
_cell.angle_beta   90.00
_cell.angle_gamma   90.00
#
_symmetry.space_group_name_H-M   'P 1'
#
loop_
_entity.id
_entity.type
_entity.pdbx_description
1 polymer ?
#
loop_
_entity_poly.entity_id
_entity_poly.type
_entity_poly.pdbx_seq_one_letter_code
_entity_poly.pdbx_strand_id
1 'polypeptide(L)'
;ATSFGVPLKSEKVMDVRRAVESPAEGTVSGYVVKTGSNEYKAKTVLFATGSHHRKLGAPGEEKLENKGVSYCALCDGAFFKGKVMSVVGGGDSAAKEALLLSEHASKVHVFVRGDELKAEPVNSDRVKAKVEEGKIEVHYNTEVAEIMGENSVEKVKLKSGEEMEMGAIFIAIGQIPLSDLAANLGVELNDRKEIKINRKSETNVPGLYSAGDVTDTQFKQAITGSAEAVTASFWAFDYVGRNKVVFE
;
A
#
# COMPACT_ATOMS: atom_id res chain seq x y z
N ALA A 1 -14.37 4.78 -18.15
CA ALA A 1 -14.42 6.22 -17.85
C ALA A 1 -14.44 7.03 -19.16
N THR A 2 -13.47 6.86 -20.06
CA THR A 2 -13.37 7.62 -21.32
C THR A 2 -14.59 7.47 -22.23
N SER A 3 -15.25 6.31 -22.25
CA SER A 3 -16.49 6.05 -22.98
C SER A 3 -17.68 6.94 -22.52
N PHE A 4 -17.60 7.50 -21.34
CA PHE A 4 -18.57 8.47 -20.79
C PHE A 4 -18.08 9.92 -20.87
N GLY A 5 -17.07 10.21 -21.71
CA GLY A 5 -16.54 11.55 -21.88
C GLY A 5 -15.66 12.06 -20.74
N VAL A 6 -15.27 11.21 -19.79
CA VAL A 6 -14.34 11.60 -18.72
C VAL A 6 -12.93 11.73 -19.31
N PRO A 7 -12.31 12.92 -19.28
CA PRO A 7 -10.97 13.10 -19.82
C PRO A 7 -9.93 12.43 -18.94
N LEU A 8 -9.03 11.68 -19.57
CA LEU A 8 -7.84 11.11 -18.93
C LEU A 8 -6.63 11.95 -19.32
N LYS A 9 -5.87 12.41 -18.33
CA LYS A 9 -4.63 13.17 -18.50
C LYS A 9 -3.46 12.40 -17.91
N SER A 10 -2.50 12.02 -18.74
CA SER A 10 -1.26 11.34 -18.31
C SER A 10 -0.23 12.38 -17.84
N GLU A 11 -0.52 13.06 -16.75
CA GLU A 11 0.28 14.14 -16.19
C GLU A 11 0.53 13.88 -14.71
N LYS A 12 1.75 14.16 -14.25
CA LYS A 12 2.09 14.09 -12.83
C LYS A 12 1.55 15.34 -12.13
N VAL A 13 0.71 15.15 -11.12
CA VAL A 13 0.27 16.22 -10.23
C VAL A 13 1.44 16.61 -9.32
N MET A 14 1.76 17.89 -9.30
CA MET A 14 2.87 18.45 -8.54
C MET A 14 2.39 19.21 -7.30
N ASP A 15 1.16 19.77 -7.36
CA ASP A 15 0.59 20.55 -6.27
C ASP A 15 -0.94 20.53 -6.34
N VAL A 16 -1.56 20.64 -5.17
CA VAL A 16 -3.00 20.88 -5.01
C VAL A 16 -3.16 21.95 -3.94
N ARG A 17 -3.90 23.02 -4.27
CA ARG A 17 -4.14 24.13 -3.34
C ARG A 17 -5.60 24.58 -3.38
N ARG A 18 -6.05 25.27 -2.34
CA ARG A 18 -7.34 25.97 -2.38
C ARG A 18 -7.31 27.06 -3.45
N ALA A 19 -8.40 27.25 -4.14
CA ALA A 19 -8.54 28.34 -5.10
C ALA A 19 -8.72 29.69 -4.38
N VAL A 20 -9.41 29.65 -3.23
CA VAL A 20 -9.68 30.84 -2.38
C VAL A 20 -9.37 30.45 -0.93
N GLU A 21 -8.50 31.19 -0.26
CA GLU A 21 -8.13 30.91 1.14
C GLU A 21 -9.28 31.20 2.12
N SER A 22 -10.01 32.30 1.89
CA SER A 22 -11.11 32.77 2.73
C SER A 22 -12.33 33.07 1.85
N PRO A 23 -13.12 32.06 1.48
CA PRO A 23 -14.31 32.26 0.66
C PRO A 23 -15.37 33.07 1.41
N ALA A 24 -16.16 33.85 0.66
CA ALA A 24 -17.25 34.64 1.23
C ALA A 24 -18.30 33.75 1.92
N GLU A 25 -19.04 34.32 2.86
CA GLU A 25 -20.09 33.61 3.57
C GLU A 25 -21.11 32.95 2.60
N GLY A 26 -21.48 31.73 2.89
CA GLY A 26 -22.37 30.92 2.03
C GLY A 26 -21.70 30.34 0.79
N THR A 27 -20.38 30.49 0.63
CA THR A 27 -19.60 29.87 -0.43
C THR A 27 -18.52 28.95 0.12
N VAL A 28 -17.97 28.08 -0.74
CA VAL A 28 -16.84 27.20 -0.41
C VAL A 28 -15.75 27.34 -1.49
N SER A 29 -14.49 27.20 -1.10
CA SER A 29 -13.40 27.20 -2.07
C SER A 29 -13.43 25.96 -2.95
N GLY A 30 -13.21 26.14 -4.25
CA GLY A 30 -12.73 25.06 -5.10
C GLY A 30 -11.21 24.84 -4.92
N TYR A 31 -10.65 24.04 -5.80
CA TYR A 31 -9.24 23.64 -5.77
C TYR A 31 -8.57 23.93 -7.11
N VAL A 32 -7.28 24.18 -7.05
CA VAL A 32 -6.41 24.26 -8.24
C VAL A 32 -5.45 23.08 -8.16
N VAL A 33 -5.47 22.25 -9.19
CA VAL A 33 -4.58 21.11 -9.35
C VAL A 33 -3.53 21.46 -10.39
N LYS A 34 -2.27 21.51 -9.97
CA LYS A 34 -1.12 21.84 -10.83
C LYS A 34 -0.36 20.60 -11.23
N THR A 35 -0.11 20.48 -12.52
CA THR A 35 0.80 19.48 -13.11
C THR A 35 2.10 20.15 -13.57
N GLY A 36 3.00 19.40 -14.16
CA GLY A 36 4.20 19.99 -14.77
C GLY A 36 3.92 20.95 -15.93
N SER A 37 2.75 20.83 -16.58
CA SER A 37 2.43 21.56 -17.80
C SER A 37 1.16 22.40 -17.72
N ASN A 38 0.22 22.08 -16.83
CA ASN A 38 -1.12 22.65 -16.80
C ASN A 38 -1.61 22.94 -15.38
N GLU A 39 -2.61 23.82 -15.29
CA GLU A 39 -3.42 23.99 -14.08
C GLU A 39 -4.89 23.67 -14.39
N TYR A 40 -5.54 22.97 -13.48
CA TYR A 40 -6.94 22.59 -13.58
C TYR A 40 -7.72 23.12 -12.38
N LYS A 41 -8.87 23.74 -12.63
CA LYS A 41 -9.82 24.14 -11.57
C LYS A 41 -10.76 22.96 -11.32
N ALA A 42 -10.91 22.55 -10.06
CA ALA A 42 -11.75 21.44 -9.64
C ALA A 42 -12.64 21.83 -8.47
N LYS A 43 -13.93 21.49 -8.51
CA LYS A 43 -14.87 21.77 -7.40
C LYS A 43 -14.60 20.86 -6.21
N THR A 44 -14.14 19.64 -6.46
CA THR A 44 -13.73 18.64 -5.47
C THR A 44 -12.49 17.90 -5.98
N VAL A 45 -11.72 17.29 -5.09
CA VAL A 45 -10.58 16.45 -5.43
C VAL A 45 -10.69 15.11 -4.72
N LEU A 46 -10.48 14.02 -5.46
CA LEU A 46 -10.35 12.67 -4.93
C LEU A 46 -8.88 12.22 -5.02
N PHE A 47 -8.25 11.98 -3.88
CA PHE A 47 -6.92 11.38 -3.80
C PHE A 47 -7.02 9.87 -3.90
N ALA A 48 -6.55 9.31 -5.00
CA ALA A 48 -6.44 7.86 -5.25
C ALA A 48 -4.99 7.51 -5.63
N THR A 49 -4.04 8.11 -4.91
CA THR A 49 -2.61 8.08 -5.22
C THR A 49 -1.92 6.78 -4.83
N GLY A 50 -2.60 5.94 -4.03
CA GLY A 50 -2.10 4.64 -3.63
C GLY A 50 -0.94 4.69 -2.62
N SER A 51 -0.15 3.63 -2.61
CA SER A 51 1.03 3.48 -1.78
C SER A 51 2.15 2.80 -2.55
N HIS A 52 3.39 2.95 -2.10
CA HIS A 52 4.52 2.15 -2.55
C HIS A 52 4.93 1.15 -1.47
N HIS A 53 5.24 -0.08 -1.87
CA HIS A 53 5.91 -1.01 -0.98
C HIS A 53 7.31 -0.51 -0.64
N ARG A 54 7.70 -0.65 0.63
CA ARG A 54 9.09 -0.42 1.01
C ARG A 54 9.94 -1.47 0.33
N LYS A 55 10.97 -1.03 -0.38
CA LYS A 55 11.95 -1.92 -0.98
C LYS A 55 12.94 -2.39 0.10
N LEU A 56 13.37 -3.63 -0.01
CA LEU A 56 14.42 -4.20 0.83
C LEU A 56 15.77 -3.56 0.48
N GLY A 57 15.97 -3.22 -0.79
CA GLY A 57 17.19 -2.64 -1.31
C GLY A 57 18.29 -3.68 -1.52
N ALA A 58 17.97 -4.96 -1.50
CA ALA A 58 18.90 -6.03 -1.74
C ALA A 58 19.16 -6.21 -3.24
N PRO A 59 20.43 -6.43 -3.68
CA PRO A 59 20.72 -6.84 -5.04
C PRO A 59 19.82 -7.99 -5.49
N GLY A 60 19.33 -7.93 -6.72
CA GLY A 60 18.41 -8.91 -7.29
C GLY A 60 16.93 -8.63 -7.06
N GLU A 61 16.55 -7.79 -6.08
CA GLU A 61 15.16 -7.48 -5.79
C GLU A 61 14.41 -6.96 -7.02
N GLU A 62 14.92 -5.91 -7.66
CA GLU A 62 14.27 -5.31 -8.85
C GLU A 62 14.32 -6.22 -10.08
N LYS A 63 15.45 -6.91 -10.30
CA LYS A 63 15.64 -7.85 -11.43
C LYS A 63 14.61 -8.98 -11.40
N LEU A 64 14.29 -9.46 -10.19
CA LEU A 64 13.45 -10.62 -9.95
C LEU A 64 12.03 -10.25 -9.47
N GLU A 65 11.68 -8.97 -9.47
CA GLU A 65 10.31 -8.50 -9.19
C GLU A 65 9.33 -9.14 -10.19
N ASN A 66 8.22 -9.69 -9.69
CA ASN A 66 7.26 -10.52 -10.45
C ASN A 66 7.84 -11.83 -11.02
N LYS A 67 9.06 -12.21 -10.60
CA LYS A 67 9.73 -13.45 -10.98
C LYS A 67 10.14 -14.28 -9.75
N GLY A 68 9.35 -14.17 -8.69
CA GLY A 68 9.60 -14.80 -7.40
C GLY A 68 9.84 -13.80 -6.27
N VAL A 69 10.17 -12.55 -6.56
CA VAL A 69 10.06 -11.45 -5.58
C VAL A 69 8.67 -10.86 -5.66
N SER A 70 7.95 -10.82 -4.53
CA SER A 70 6.61 -10.26 -4.40
C SER A 70 6.46 -9.45 -3.11
N TYR A 71 5.40 -8.63 -3.05
CA TYR A 71 5.03 -7.81 -1.90
C TYR A 71 3.61 -8.13 -1.39
N CYS A 72 2.97 -9.18 -1.92
CA CYS A 72 1.60 -9.55 -1.58
C CYS A 72 1.43 -11.08 -1.63
N ALA A 73 1.46 -11.73 -0.49
CA ALA A 73 1.25 -13.17 -0.39
C ALA A 73 -0.16 -13.59 -0.87
N LEU A 74 -1.17 -12.76 -0.59
CA LEU A 74 -2.55 -13.02 -1.04
C LEU A 74 -2.68 -12.98 -2.57
N CYS A 75 -1.90 -12.12 -3.23
CA CYS A 75 -1.94 -11.96 -4.68
C CYS A 75 -1.20 -13.09 -5.39
N ASP A 76 -0.01 -13.43 -4.91
CA ASP A 76 0.96 -14.19 -5.68
C ASP A 76 1.33 -15.54 -5.04
N GLY A 77 1.02 -15.78 -3.76
CA GLY A 77 1.47 -16.98 -3.02
C GLY A 77 1.09 -18.28 -3.70
N ALA A 78 -0.11 -18.34 -4.29
CA ALA A 78 -0.61 -19.53 -4.96
C ALA A 78 0.21 -19.96 -6.20
N PHE A 79 0.89 -19.01 -6.88
CA PHE A 79 1.74 -19.31 -8.04
C PHE A 79 2.99 -20.12 -7.69
N PHE A 80 3.39 -20.09 -6.41
CA PHE A 80 4.59 -20.78 -5.92
C PHE A 80 4.27 -22.01 -5.08
N LYS A 81 3.07 -22.59 -5.25
CA LYS A 81 2.62 -23.78 -4.51
C LYS A 81 3.65 -24.90 -4.56
N GLY A 82 3.91 -25.49 -3.39
CA GLY A 82 4.86 -26.60 -3.22
C GLY A 82 6.34 -26.20 -3.19
N LYS A 83 6.67 -24.92 -3.42
CA LYS A 83 8.05 -24.42 -3.30
C LYS A 83 8.39 -24.02 -1.86
N VAL A 84 9.68 -23.96 -1.55
CA VAL A 84 10.17 -23.25 -0.37
C VAL A 84 10.01 -21.77 -0.61
N MET A 85 9.39 -21.06 0.33
CA MET A 85 9.14 -19.63 0.23
C MET A 85 9.73 -18.90 1.44
N SER A 86 9.99 -17.62 1.30
CA SER A 86 10.37 -16.80 2.45
C SER A 86 9.54 -15.51 2.56
N VAL A 87 9.44 -15.02 3.80
CA VAL A 87 8.89 -13.71 4.14
C VAL A 87 9.98 -12.90 4.81
N VAL A 88 10.20 -11.67 4.35
CA VAL A 88 11.08 -10.70 5.01
C VAL A 88 10.24 -9.70 5.76
N GLY A 89 10.35 -9.68 7.08
CA GLY A 89 9.61 -8.74 7.93
C GLY A 89 9.44 -9.27 9.35
N GLY A 90 9.26 -8.37 10.29
CA GLY A 90 9.14 -8.69 11.72
C GLY A 90 7.84 -8.18 12.35
N GLY A 91 6.89 -7.70 11.57
CA GLY A 91 5.61 -7.18 12.06
C GLY A 91 4.44 -8.12 11.80
N ASP A 92 3.24 -7.68 12.20
CA ASP A 92 2.00 -8.45 12.07
C ASP A 92 1.67 -8.80 10.60
N SER A 93 1.97 -7.92 9.65
CA SER A 93 1.81 -8.23 8.22
C SER A 93 2.66 -9.43 7.79
N ALA A 94 3.92 -9.49 8.25
CA ALA A 94 4.81 -10.60 7.94
C ALA A 94 4.31 -11.91 8.53
N ALA A 95 3.78 -11.89 9.76
CA ALA A 95 3.17 -13.07 10.38
C ALA A 95 1.95 -13.56 9.60
N LYS A 96 1.05 -12.66 9.21
CA LYS A 96 -0.14 -12.97 8.40
C LYS A 96 0.23 -13.54 7.03
N GLU A 97 1.22 -12.96 6.36
CA GLU A 97 1.73 -13.48 5.08
C GLU A 97 2.37 -14.85 5.23
N ALA A 98 3.20 -15.06 6.26
CA ALA A 98 3.81 -16.36 6.53
C ALA A 98 2.77 -17.45 6.79
N LEU A 99 1.73 -17.14 7.56
CA LEU A 99 0.61 -18.07 7.80
C LEU A 99 -0.10 -18.42 6.49
N LEU A 100 -0.43 -17.43 5.67
CA LEU A 100 -1.09 -17.66 4.38
C LEU A 100 -0.21 -18.50 3.45
N LEU A 101 1.07 -18.18 3.33
CA LEU A 101 2.00 -18.93 2.49
C LEU A 101 2.20 -20.36 2.99
N SER A 102 2.12 -20.62 4.30
CA SER A 102 2.28 -21.96 4.86
C SER A 102 1.21 -22.96 4.39
N GLU A 103 0.06 -22.47 3.89
CA GLU A 103 -0.98 -23.31 3.29
C GLU A 103 -0.61 -23.78 1.87
N HIS A 104 0.33 -23.11 1.21
CA HIS A 104 0.72 -23.38 -0.16
C HIS A 104 2.15 -23.89 -0.30
N ALA A 105 3.07 -23.41 0.52
CA ALA A 105 4.49 -23.74 0.49
C ALA A 105 4.78 -25.16 0.98
N SER A 106 5.89 -25.72 0.53
CA SER A 106 6.50 -26.89 1.19
C SER A 106 7.06 -26.49 2.56
N LYS A 107 7.68 -25.33 2.67
CA LYS A 107 8.18 -24.68 3.89
C LYS A 107 8.23 -23.16 3.71
N VAL A 108 8.03 -22.42 4.80
CA VAL A 108 8.16 -20.95 4.82
C VAL A 108 9.27 -20.57 5.81
N HIS A 109 10.25 -19.78 5.34
CA HIS A 109 11.26 -19.14 6.18
C HIS A 109 10.86 -17.70 6.44
N VAL A 110 10.87 -17.25 7.70
CA VAL A 110 10.58 -15.85 8.06
C VAL A 110 11.86 -15.20 8.54
N PHE A 111 12.36 -14.21 7.81
CA PHE A 111 13.57 -13.47 8.16
C PHE A 111 13.20 -12.20 8.91
N VAL A 112 13.51 -12.18 10.20
CA VAL A 112 13.24 -11.08 11.13
C VAL A 112 14.56 -10.39 11.49
N ARG A 113 14.67 -9.10 11.18
CA ARG A 113 15.87 -8.32 11.49
C ARG A 113 16.14 -8.18 13.00
N GLY A 114 15.07 -8.15 13.80
CA GLY A 114 15.16 -8.05 15.27
C GLY A 114 15.20 -9.42 15.94
N ASP A 115 15.11 -9.38 17.23
CA ASP A 115 15.14 -10.55 18.14
C ASP A 115 13.75 -11.13 18.42
N GLU A 116 12.69 -10.47 17.92
CA GLU A 116 11.30 -10.90 18.11
C GLU A 116 10.42 -10.62 16.88
N LEU A 117 9.37 -11.42 16.70
CA LEU A 117 8.29 -11.18 15.75
C LEU A 117 7.20 -10.34 16.44
N LYS A 118 7.09 -9.05 16.06
CA LYS A 118 6.14 -8.07 16.63
C LYS A 118 4.77 -8.20 15.95
N ALA A 119 4.10 -9.32 16.17
CA ALA A 119 2.78 -9.60 15.65
C ALA A 119 1.72 -9.52 16.76
N GLU A 120 0.46 -9.36 16.36
CA GLU A 120 -0.67 -9.51 17.29
C GLU A 120 -0.60 -10.88 17.98
N PRO A 121 -0.96 -11.01 19.27
CA PRO A 121 -0.84 -12.26 20.02
C PRO A 121 -1.44 -13.47 19.30
N VAL A 122 -2.63 -13.31 18.72
CA VAL A 122 -3.31 -14.38 17.98
C VAL A 122 -2.50 -14.87 16.77
N ASN A 123 -1.83 -13.95 16.05
CA ASN A 123 -1.01 -14.33 14.90
C ASN A 123 0.33 -14.91 15.34
N SER A 124 0.92 -14.41 16.42
CA SER A 124 2.12 -15.00 17.04
C SER A 124 1.90 -16.44 17.45
N ASP A 125 0.78 -16.74 18.10
CA ASP A 125 0.47 -18.11 18.56
C ASP A 125 0.21 -19.06 17.37
N ARG A 126 -0.45 -18.56 16.32
CA ARG A 126 -0.64 -19.35 15.08
C ARG A 126 0.68 -19.62 14.37
N VAL A 127 1.60 -18.64 14.32
CA VAL A 127 2.94 -18.86 13.75
C VAL A 127 3.70 -19.89 14.57
N LYS A 128 3.66 -19.85 15.92
CA LYS A 128 4.29 -20.86 16.79
C LYS A 128 3.76 -22.26 16.49
N ALA A 129 2.44 -22.42 16.36
CA ALA A 129 1.84 -23.71 16.01
C ALA A 129 2.37 -24.22 14.65
N LYS A 130 2.50 -23.34 13.64
CA LYS A 130 3.06 -23.71 12.33
C LYS A 130 4.56 -24.00 12.38
N VAL A 131 5.29 -23.44 13.33
CA VAL A 131 6.70 -23.79 13.61
C VAL A 131 6.78 -25.20 14.21
N GLU A 132 5.92 -25.55 15.17
CA GLU A 132 5.83 -26.88 15.75
C GLU A 132 5.44 -27.97 14.72
N GLU A 133 4.58 -27.60 13.73
CA GLU A 133 4.25 -28.45 12.58
C GLU A 133 5.41 -28.57 11.57
N GLY A 134 6.50 -27.84 11.73
CA GLY A 134 7.63 -27.79 10.78
C GLY A 134 7.35 -27.05 9.47
N LYS A 135 6.20 -26.36 9.35
CA LYS A 135 5.78 -25.62 8.17
C LYS A 135 6.41 -24.22 8.07
N ILE A 136 6.64 -23.59 9.20
CA ILE A 136 7.29 -22.28 9.30
C ILE A 136 8.59 -22.42 10.09
N GLU A 137 9.61 -21.67 9.70
CA GLU A 137 10.84 -21.49 10.45
C GLU A 137 11.14 -20.00 10.55
N VAL A 138 11.31 -19.49 11.78
CA VAL A 138 11.58 -18.09 12.04
C VAL A 138 13.07 -17.90 12.35
N HIS A 139 13.72 -17.05 11.57
CA HIS A 139 15.13 -16.69 11.72
C HIS A 139 15.21 -15.28 12.29
N TYR A 140 15.51 -15.16 13.56
CA TYR A 140 15.71 -13.88 14.24
C TYR A 140 17.10 -13.30 13.96
N ASN A 141 17.27 -11.97 14.13
CA ASN A 141 18.52 -11.26 13.87
C ASN A 141 19.09 -11.55 12.46
N THR A 142 18.20 -11.79 11.51
CA THR A 142 18.56 -12.28 10.18
C THR A 142 18.10 -11.28 9.11
N GLU A 143 19.04 -10.91 8.25
CA GLU A 143 18.80 -10.01 7.13
C GLU A 143 19.26 -10.66 5.82
N VAL A 144 18.48 -10.45 4.76
CA VAL A 144 18.80 -10.85 3.40
C VAL A 144 19.81 -9.85 2.82
N ALA A 145 20.92 -10.34 2.31
CA ALA A 145 21.98 -9.56 1.65
C ALA A 145 21.78 -9.50 0.14
N GLU A 146 21.28 -10.58 -0.48
CA GLU A 146 21.12 -10.68 -1.93
C GLU A 146 20.01 -11.69 -2.27
N ILE A 147 19.28 -11.42 -3.34
CA ILE A 147 18.28 -12.32 -3.94
C ILE A 147 18.84 -12.78 -5.29
N MET A 148 18.98 -14.09 -5.47
CA MET A 148 19.74 -14.68 -6.56
C MET A 148 18.84 -15.53 -7.45
N GLY A 149 19.12 -15.48 -8.74
CA GLY A 149 18.45 -16.25 -9.78
C GLY A 149 18.64 -15.60 -11.15
N GLU A 150 18.42 -16.37 -12.19
CA GLU A 150 18.54 -15.88 -13.57
C GLU A 150 17.18 -15.41 -14.10
N ASN A 151 16.21 -16.28 -14.16
CA ASN A 151 14.87 -16.02 -14.70
C ASN A 151 13.80 -15.98 -13.62
N SER A 152 14.08 -16.50 -12.45
CA SER A 152 13.23 -16.49 -11.25
C SER A 152 14.10 -16.52 -10.01
N VAL A 153 13.49 -16.33 -8.83
CA VAL A 153 14.20 -16.54 -7.55
C VAL A 153 14.57 -18.01 -7.46
N GLU A 154 15.86 -18.27 -7.17
CA GLU A 154 16.42 -19.60 -6.96
C GLU A 154 16.98 -19.76 -5.56
N LYS A 155 17.58 -18.70 -5.00
CA LYS A 155 18.11 -18.67 -3.64
C LYS A 155 18.23 -17.25 -3.10
N VAL A 156 18.39 -17.16 -1.79
CA VAL A 156 18.73 -15.94 -1.08
C VAL A 156 20.05 -16.12 -0.35
N LYS A 157 20.84 -15.05 -0.29
CA LYS A 157 22.03 -14.96 0.54
C LYS A 157 21.75 -14.08 1.75
N LEU A 158 22.06 -14.57 2.92
CA LEU A 158 21.94 -13.84 4.17
C LEU A 158 23.18 -13.00 4.45
N LYS A 159 23.06 -11.97 5.30
CA LYS A 159 24.25 -11.18 5.73
C LYS A 159 25.27 -12.01 6.51
N SER A 160 24.87 -13.15 7.09
CA SER A 160 25.78 -14.12 7.68
C SER A 160 26.74 -14.79 6.67
N GLY A 161 26.41 -14.71 5.38
CA GLY A 161 27.08 -15.43 4.30
C GLY A 161 26.40 -16.73 3.91
N GLU A 162 25.43 -17.21 4.66
CA GLU A 162 24.65 -18.41 4.36
C GLU A 162 23.80 -18.20 3.10
N GLU A 163 23.72 -19.22 2.26
CA GLU A 163 22.84 -19.27 1.10
C GLU A 163 21.74 -20.32 1.31
N MET A 164 20.50 -19.96 0.99
CA MET A 164 19.35 -20.83 1.14
C MET A 164 18.59 -20.92 -0.20
N GLU A 165 18.26 -22.13 -0.63
CA GLU A 165 17.41 -22.34 -1.81
C GLU A 165 15.99 -21.84 -1.54
N MET A 166 15.44 -21.10 -2.51
CA MET A 166 14.18 -20.39 -2.36
C MET A 166 13.46 -20.32 -3.70
N GLY A 167 12.18 -20.65 -3.72
CA GLY A 167 11.37 -20.53 -4.93
C GLY A 167 10.66 -19.18 -5.04
N ALA A 168 10.47 -18.49 -3.91
CA ALA A 168 9.92 -17.13 -3.87
C ALA A 168 10.28 -16.43 -2.55
N ILE A 169 10.32 -15.10 -2.60
CA ILE A 169 10.53 -14.22 -1.44
C ILE A 169 9.46 -13.14 -1.41
N PHE A 170 8.78 -12.98 -0.27
CA PHE A 170 7.74 -12.00 -0.03
C PHE A 170 8.26 -10.92 0.92
N ILE A 171 8.22 -9.67 0.49
CA ILE A 171 8.81 -8.56 1.23
C ILE A 171 7.70 -7.81 1.97
N ALA A 172 7.57 -8.05 3.28
CA ALA A 172 6.51 -7.55 4.16
C ALA A 172 7.05 -6.53 5.19
N ILE A 173 7.81 -5.53 4.72
CA ILE A 173 8.47 -4.50 5.56
C ILE A 173 7.71 -3.16 5.59
N GLY A 174 6.45 -3.16 5.14
CA GLY A 174 5.53 -2.04 5.18
C GLY A 174 5.38 -1.31 3.85
N GLN A 175 4.51 -0.31 3.88
CA GLN A 175 4.15 0.52 2.73
C GLN A 175 4.38 2.01 3.05
N ILE A 176 4.48 2.83 2.01
CA ILE A 176 4.59 4.30 2.09
C ILE A 176 3.38 4.86 1.34
N PRO A 177 2.37 5.39 2.05
CA PRO A 177 1.25 6.04 1.42
C PRO A 177 1.69 7.30 0.67
N LEU A 178 1.11 7.55 -0.50
CA LEU A 178 1.39 8.76 -1.29
C LEU A 178 0.43 9.89 -0.90
N SER A 179 0.51 10.34 0.34
CA SER A 179 -0.41 11.28 1.00
C SER A 179 0.10 12.71 1.08
N ASP A 180 1.32 13.00 0.62
CA ASP A 180 1.97 14.31 0.80
C ASP A 180 1.13 15.47 0.23
N LEU A 181 0.56 15.31 -0.97
CA LEU A 181 -0.29 16.34 -1.58
C LEU A 181 -1.54 16.65 -0.75
N ALA A 182 -2.12 15.64 -0.11
CA ALA A 182 -3.28 15.81 0.76
C ALA A 182 -2.87 16.46 2.09
N ALA A 183 -1.73 16.06 2.65
CA ALA A 183 -1.19 16.61 3.90
C ALA A 183 -0.99 18.14 3.81
N ASN A 184 -0.49 18.64 2.68
CA ASN A 184 -0.29 20.08 2.43
C ASN A 184 -1.60 20.90 2.49
N LEU A 185 -2.75 20.26 2.34
CA LEU A 185 -4.09 20.86 2.45
C LEU A 185 -4.70 20.77 3.85
N GLY A 186 -3.99 20.24 4.82
CA GLY A 186 -4.47 20.02 6.20
C GLY A 186 -5.35 18.79 6.34
N VAL A 187 -5.24 17.82 5.43
CA VAL A 187 -5.91 16.52 5.55
C VAL A 187 -5.30 15.74 6.70
N GLU A 188 -6.14 15.18 7.58
CA GLU A 188 -5.70 14.36 8.69
C GLU A 188 -5.14 13.03 8.23
N LEU A 189 -3.97 12.70 8.77
CA LEU A 189 -3.28 11.42 8.58
C LEU A 189 -3.26 10.63 9.89
N ASN A 190 -3.18 9.31 9.78
CA ASN A 190 -2.86 8.45 10.93
C ASN A 190 -1.33 8.34 11.14
N ASP A 191 -0.90 7.57 12.15
CA ASP A 191 0.51 7.37 12.50
C ASP A 191 1.34 6.72 11.36
N ARG A 192 0.66 6.03 10.44
CA ARG A 192 1.28 5.42 9.25
C ARG A 192 1.32 6.35 8.05
N LYS A 193 0.91 7.62 8.20
CA LYS A 193 0.79 8.60 7.13
C LYS A 193 -0.35 8.32 6.13
N GLU A 194 -1.30 7.47 6.47
CA GLU A 194 -2.47 7.17 5.66
C GLU A 194 -3.55 8.24 5.87
N ILE A 195 -4.26 8.60 4.80
CA ILE A 195 -5.35 9.58 4.83
C ILE A 195 -6.54 8.97 5.60
N LYS A 196 -6.97 9.64 6.66
CA LYS A 196 -8.18 9.24 7.38
C LYS A 196 -9.42 9.58 6.57
N ILE A 197 -10.30 8.60 6.38
CA ILE A 197 -11.59 8.77 5.71
C ILE A 197 -12.75 8.29 6.58
N ASN A 198 -13.91 8.87 6.35
CA ASN A 198 -15.17 8.37 6.93
C ASN A 198 -15.87 7.38 5.96
N ARG A 199 -17.04 6.89 6.34
CA ARG A 199 -17.82 5.96 5.50
C ARG A 199 -18.33 6.55 4.18
N LYS A 200 -18.15 7.84 3.96
CA LYS A 200 -18.47 8.55 2.72
C LYS A 200 -17.22 8.79 1.87
N SER A 201 -16.07 8.24 2.29
CA SER A 201 -14.74 8.53 1.72
C SER A 201 -14.36 10.01 1.77
N GLU A 202 -14.99 10.79 2.69
CA GLU A 202 -14.66 12.17 2.95
C GLU A 202 -13.47 12.25 3.90
N THR A 203 -12.59 13.22 3.65
CA THR A 203 -11.55 13.63 4.61
C THR A 203 -12.12 14.65 5.61
N ASN A 204 -11.31 15.12 6.55
CA ASN A 204 -11.67 16.24 7.42
C ASN A 204 -11.77 17.60 6.68
N VAL A 205 -11.27 17.70 5.45
CA VAL A 205 -11.28 18.93 4.65
C VAL A 205 -12.45 18.89 3.65
N PRO A 206 -13.40 19.83 3.72
CA PRO A 206 -14.58 19.86 2.85
C PRO A 206 -14.21 19.85 1.37
N GLY A 207 -14.85 18.99 0.56
CA GLY A 207 -14.60 18.86 -0.88
C GLY A 207 -13.36 18.02 -1.23
N LEU A 208 -12.62 17.51 -0.23
CA LEU A 208 -11.54 16.54 -0.43
C LEU A 208 -11.96 15.13 0.00
N TYR A 209 -11.76 14.21 -0.90
CA TYR A 209 -12.08 12.79 -0.76
C TYR A 209 -10.81 11.95 -0.93
N SER A 210 -10.84 10.73 -0.43
CA SER A 210 -9.74 9.79 -0.70
C SER A 210 -10.25 8.35 -0.82
N ALA A 211 -9.51 7.53 -1.58
CA ALA A 211 -9.85 6.13 -1.82
C ALA A 211 -8.61 5.28 -2.07
N GLY A 212 -8.68 4.00 -1.73
CA GLY A 212 -7.64 3.00 -1.98
C GLY A 212 -6.50 3.02 -0.98
N ASP A 213 -5.36 2.48 -1.37
CA ASP A 213 -4.24 2.16 -0.48
C ASP A 213 -3.61 3.36 0.23
N VAL A 214 -3.87 4.58 -0.23
CA VAL A 214 -3.45 5.81 0.44
C VAL A 214 -4.27 6.11 1.69
N THR A 215 -5.44 5.48 1.86
CA THR A 215 -6.34 5.68 3.00
C THR A 215 -6.02 4.76 4.18
N ASP A 216 -6.64 5.01 5.31
CA ASP A 216 -6.56 4.19 6.54
C ASP A 216 -7.40 2.91 6.49
N THR A 217 -7.84 2.51 5.30
CA THR A 217 -8.57 1.25 5.10
C THR A 217 -7.76 0.04 5.55
N GLN A 218 -8.43 -0.91 6.21
CA GLN A 218 -7.76 -2.07 6.82
C GLN A 218 -7.37 -3.12 5.78
N PHE A 219 -8.13 -3.25 4.71
CA PHE A 219 -7.92 -4.27 3.69
C PHE A 219 -7.59 -3.63 2.35
N LYS A 220 -6.29 -3.54 2.06
CA LYS A 220 -5.74 -2.87 0.87
C LYS A 220 -5.79 -3.81 -0.33
N GLN A 221 -6.87 -3.72 -1.10
CA GLN A 221 -7.09 -4.48 -2.33
C GLN A 221 -7.82 -3.60 -3.36
N ALA A 222 -7.62 -3.89 -4.64
CA ALA A 222 -8.20 -3.11 -5.73
C ALA A 222 -9.73 -2.97 -5.64
N ILE A 223 -10.42 -4.03 -5.19
CA ILE A 223 -11.88 -4.01 -5.03
C ILE A 223 -12.32 -3.06 -3.92
N THR A 224 -11.59 -2.99 -2.81
CA THR A 224 -11.86 -2.06 -1.70
C THR A 224 -11.68 -0.63 -2.17
N GLY A 225 -10.54 -0.32 -2.79
CA GLY A 225 -10.30 1.02 -3.33
C GLY A 225 -11.31 1.43 -4.39
N SER A 226 -11.77 0.49 -5.23
CA SER A 226 -12.82 0.76 -6.22
C SER A 226 -14.16 1.11 -5.55
N ALA A 227 -14.54 0.39 -4.49
CA ALA A 227 -15.76 0.67 -3.74
C ALA A 227 -15.71 2.02 -3.03
N GLU A 228 -14.56 2.36 -2.43
CA GLU A 228 -14.34 3.69 -1.83
C GLU A 228 -14.40 4.80 -2.87
N ALA A 229 -13.83 4.60 -4.07
CA ALA A 229 -13.87 5.59 -5.15
C ALA A 229 -15.29 5.84 -5.67
N VAL A 230 -16.11 4.79 -5.78
CA VAL A 230 -17.55 4.93 -6.09
C VAL A 230 -18.27 5.74 -5.02
N THR A 231 -18.03 5.43 -3.76
CA THR A 231 -18.57 6.15 -2.61
C THR A 231 -18.16 7.62 -2.63
N ALA A 232 -16.86 7.89 -2.81
CA ALA A 232 -16.31 9.25 -2.92
C ALA A 232 -16.99 10.04 -4.06
N SER A 233 -17.13 9.41 -5.22
CA SER A 233 -17.73 10.05 -6.41
C SER A 233 -19.19 10.46 -6.17
N PHE A 234 -19.97 9.61 -5.51
CA PHE A 234 -21.36 9.92 -5.15
C PHE A 234 -21.44 11.12 -4.21
N TRP A 235 -20.65 11.14 -3.14
CA TRP A 235 -20.68 12.22 -2.16
C TRP A 235 -20.02 13.51 -2.68
N ALA A 236 -19.03 13.42 -3.55
CA ALA A 236 -18.47 14.59 -4.25
C ALA A 236 -19.53 15.25 -5.15
N PHE A 237 -20.34 14.45 -5.86
CA PHE A 237 -21.45 14.97 -6.65
C PHE A 237 -22.51 15.68 -5.78
N ASP A 238 -22.90 15.05 -4.67
CA ASP A 238 -23.84 15.63 -3.71
C ASP A 238 -23.30 16.94 -3.10
N TYR A 239 -22.02 16.96 -2.74
CA TYR A 239 -21.33 18.17 -2.23
C TYR A 239 -21.40 19.33 -3.21
N VAL A 240 -21.08 19.07 -4.48
CA VAL A 240 -21.13 20.09 -5.54
C VAL A 240 -22.55 20.61 -5.78
N GLY A 241 -23.57 19.75 -5.62
CA GLY A 241 -24.96 20.15 -5.77
C GLY A 241 -25.49 21.02 -4.63
N ARG A 242 -24.93 20.87 -3.42
CA ARG A 242 -25.36 21.62 -2.22
C ARG A 242 -24.57 22.87 -1.94
N ASN A 243 -23.39 23.02 -2.51
CA ASN A 243 -22.48 24.11 -2.19
C ASN A 243 -22.21 25.02 -3.40
N LYS A 244 -22.18 26.32 -3.16
CA LYS A 244 -21.71 27.30 -4.14
C LYS A 244 -20.17 27.33 -4.11
N VAL A 245 -19.54 26.58 -5.02
CA VAL A 245 -18.08 26.51 -5.13
C VAL A 245 -17.53 27.67 -5.91
N VAL A 246 -16.54 28.38 -5.36
CA VAL A 246 -15.92 29.57 -5.95
C VAL A 246 -14.42 29.34 -6.21
N PHE A 247 -13.86 30.09 -7.16
CA PHE A 247 -12.46 30.02 -7.60
C PHE A 247 -11.75 31.38 -7.57
N GLU A 248 -12.47 32.40 -7.18
CA GLU A 248 -12.01 33.81 -7.06
C GLU A 248 -12.74 34.46 -5.90
#